data_2b88a4e7a83beaa025d78d5db3952f9f
#
_entry.id   2b88a4e7a83beaa025d78d5db3952f9f
#
_cell.length_a   1.000
_cell.length_b   1.000
_cell.length_c   1.000
_cell.angle_alpha   90.00
_cell.angle_beta   90.00
_cell.angle_gamma   90.00
#
_symmetry.space_group_name_H-M   'P 1'
#
loop_
_entity.id
_entity.type
_entity.pdbx_description
1 polymer ?
#
loop_
_entity_poly.entity_id
_entity_poly.type
_entity_poly.pdbx_seq_one_letter_code
_entity_poly.pdbx_strand_id
1 'polypeptide(L)'
;MEKTLYIQRKMEATILKYLRSPEILAIVGPRQCGKTTLLRHIFEGLQSQNKKAIFLTFEDKNVLDLFSQNIDEFCEVYVKPNQYVFIDEFHYAKKGGKQLKYIFDTQKAKILVSGSSAIDLSIQAFKYLVGRVFVFSLFQLDFEEFLGFKDADILGFYLKNQVDLTKPKKIETVKLSNTLTETLRKYYQDYLVYGGYPRVALASEKEEKQVILKTFIISIF
;
A
#
# COMPACT_ATOMS: atom_id res chain seq x y z
N MET A 1 -6.26 -2.10 21.41
CA MET A 1 -6.09 -1.44 20.10
C MET A 1 -7.29 -1.84 19.25
N GLU A 2 -8.10 -0.89 18.83
CA GLU A 2 -9.16 -1.16 17.86
C GLU A 2 -8.53 -1.71 16.59
N LYS A 3 -9.05 -2.83 16.11
CA LYS A 3 -8.59 -3.47 14.89
C LYS A 3 -8.96 -2.53 13.73
N THR A 4 -8.00 -1.78 13.21
CA THR A 4 -8.22 -0.92 12.04
C THR A 4 -8.77 -1.78 10.91
N LEU A 5 -9.96 -1.46 10.43
CA LEU A 5 -10.59 -2.22 9.35
C LEU A 5 -9.74 -2.11 8.09
N TYR A 6 -9.23 -3.23 7.60
CA TYR A 6 -8.39 -3.29 6.40
C TYR A 6 -9.24 -3.44 5.15
N ILE A 7 -9.01 -2.59 4.17
CA ILE A 7 -9.59 -2.73 2.82
C ILE A 7 -8.57 -3.48 1.96
N GLN A 8 -8.95 -4.64 1.46
CA GLN A 8 -8.07 -5.49 0.65
C GLN A 8 -7.62 -4.75 -0.61
N ARG A 9 -6.30 -4.82 -0.88
CA ARG A 9 -5.68 -4.16 -2.03
C ARG A 9 -5.26 -5.19 -3.06
N LYS A 10 -5.53 -4.93 -4.33
CA LYS A 10 -5.07 -5.79 -5.45
C LYS A 10 -3.55 -5.97 -5.46
N MET A 11 -2.82 -4.93 -5.09
CA MET A 11 -1.37 -4.93 -5.01
C MET A 11 -0.83 -5.92 -3.97
N GLU A 12 -1.57 -6.21 -2.90
CA GLU A 12 -1.15 -7.14 -1.85
C GLU A 12 -0.77 -8.51 -2.42
N ALA A 13 -1.63 -9.09 -3.27
CA ALA A 13 -1.37 -10.38 -3.89
C ALA A 13 -0.07 -10.37 -4.73
N THR A 14 0.23 -9.24 -5.36
CA THR A 14 1.49 -9.06 -6.10
C THR A 14 2.68 -9.00 -5.16
N ILE A 15 2.63 -8.18 -4.11
CA ILE A 15 3.70 -8.06 -3.11
C ILE A 15 4.00 -9.42 -2.47
N LEU A 16 2.96 -10.18 -2.09
CA LEU A 16 3.11 -11.50 -1.47
C LEU A 16 3.87 -12.50 -2.36
N LYS A 17 3.71 -12.44 -3.69
CA LYS A 17 4.48 -13.27 -4.64
C LYS A 17 5.98 -12.98 -4.57
N TYR A 18 6.36 -11.72 -4.34
CA TYR A 18 7.75 -11.28 -4.31
C TYR A 18 8.39 -11.32 -2.90
N LEU A 19 7.67 -11.76 -1.86
CA LEU A 19 8.26 -11.92 -0.52
C LEU A 19 9.44 -12.93 -0.49
N ARG A 20 9.46 -13.87 -1.43
CA ARG A 20 10.52 -14.89 -1.53
C ARG A 20 11.66 -14.47 -2.46
N SER A 21 11.51 -13.40 -3.23
CA SER A 21 12.57 -12.87 -4.09
C SER A 21 13.63 -12.16 -3.23
N PRO A 22 14.89 -12.09 -3.67
CA PRO A 22 15.94 -11.43 -2.88
C PRO A 22 15.79 -9.91 -2.81
N GLU A 23 15.16 -9.27 -3.81
CA GLU A 23 15.08 -7.83 -3.95
C GLU A 23 14.33 -7.18 -2.80
N ILE A 24 14.71 -5.96 -2.47
CA ILE A 24 13.96 -5.07 -1.57
C ILE A 24 12.60 -4.74 -2.22
N LEU A 25 11.53 -4.75 -1.44
CA LEU A 25 10.22 -4.30 -1.94
C LEU A 25 9.95 -2.88 -1.45
N ALA A 26 9.78 -1.95 -2.37
CA ALA A 26 9.48 -0.56 -2.06
C ALA A 26 8.03 -0.23 -2.46
N ILE A 27 7.21 0.17 -1.49
CA ILE A 27 5.84 0.62 -1.70
C ILE A 27 5.83 2.13 -1.66
N VAL A 28 5.60 2.74 -2.82
CA VAL A 28 5.59 4.19 -2.99
C VAL A 28 4.19 4.67 -3.38
N GLY A 29 3.86 5.91 -3.08
CA GLY A 29 2.58 6.46 -3.47
C GLY A 29 2.21 7.70 -2.66
N PRO A 30 1.12 8.39 -3.02
CA PRO A 30 0.71 9.62 -2.35
C PRO A 30 0.41 9.38 -0.86
N ARG A 31 0.38 10.48 -0.11
CA ARG A 31 -0.05 10.42 1.29
C ARG A 31 -1.47 9.88 1.38
N GLN A 32 -1.77 9.15 2.46
CA GLN A 32 -3.09 8.64 2.79
C GLN A 32 -3.70 7.61 1.81
N CYS A 33 -2.92 7.07 0.86
CA CYS A 33 -3.38 5.97 0.00
C CYS A 33 -3.37 4.58 0.69
N GLY A 34 -2.86 4.48 1.93
CA GLY A 34 -2.89 3.25 2.73
C GLY A 34 -1.60 2.42 2.71
N LYS A 35 -0.42 3.01 2.42
CA LYS A 35 0.88 2.31 2.42
C LYS A 35 1.20 1.63 3.75
N THR A 36 1.18 2.40 4.83
CA THR A 36 1.41 1.92 6.20
C THR A 36 0.45 0.81 6.58
N THR A 37 -0.83 0.97 6.22
CA THR A 37 -1.88 -0.03 6.52
C THR A 37 -1.62 -1.33 5.77
N LEU A 38 -1.26 -1.26 4.48
CA LEU A 38 -0.90 -2.43 3.68
C LEU A 38 0.34 -3.14 4.24
N LEU A 39 1.40 -2.39 4.58
CA LEU A 39 2.60 -2.95 5.19
C LEU A 39 2.31 -3.64 6.54
N ARG A 40 1.50 -3.00 7.39
CA ARG A 40 1.08 -3.59 8.68
C ARG A 40 0.27 -4.86 8.50
N HIS A 41 -0.65 -4.87 7.55
CA HIS A 41 -1.45 -6.06 7.24
C HIS A 41 -0.56 -7.25 6.81
N ILE A 42 0.41 -7.01 5.93
CA ILE A 42 1.37 -8.05 5.51
C ILE A 42 2.25 -8.49 6.70
N PHE A 43 2.71 -7.55 7.51
CA PHE A 43 3.50 -7.83 8.72
C PHE A 43 2.73 -8.72 9.71
N GLU A 44 1.50 -8.37 10.04
CA GLU A 44 0.63 -9.14 10.94
C GLU A 44 0.34 -10.54 10.37
N GLY A 45 0.14 -10.65 9.05
CA GLY A 45 -0.03 -11.92 8.35
C GLY A 45 1.21 -12.83 8.46
N LEU A 46 2.42 -12.27 8.40
CA LEU A 46 3.65 -13.03 8.60
C LEU A 46 3.84 -13.44 10.08
N GLN A 47 3.51 -12.56 11.01
CA GLN A 47 3.57 -12.89 12.44
C GLN A 47 2.60 -14.01 12.82
N SER A 48 1.38 -14.00 12.25
CA SER A 48 0.40 -15.07 12.48
C SER A 48 0.88 -16.45 11.96
N GLN A 49 1.81 -16.44 11.00
CA GLN A 49 2.50 -17.63 10.49
C GLN A 49 3.80 -17.97 11.27
N ASN A 50 4.02 -17.37 12.45
CA ASN A 50 5.22 -17.54 13.28
C ASN A 50 6.53 -17.14 12.56
N LYS A 51 6.49 -16.22 11.61
CA LYS A 51 7.69 -15.68 10.97
C LYS A 51 8.30 -14.59 11.85
N LYS A 52 9.63 -14.60 11.99
CA LYS A 52 10.35 -13.52 12.68
C LYS A 52 10.30 -12.25 11.81
N ALA A 53 9.51 -11.29 12.22
CA ALA A 53 9.34 -10.03 11.52
C ALA A 53 9.38 -8.86 12.50
N ILE A 54 9.94 -7.73 12.07
CA ILE A 54 9.95 -6.47 12.81
C ILE A 54 9.38 -5.35 11.95
N PHE A 55 8.63 -4.43 12.58
CA PHE A 55 8.08 -3.24 11.95
C PHE A 55 8.69 -2.00 12.58
N LEU A 56 9.43 -1.24 11.79
CA LEU A 56 10.12 -0.01 12.17
C LEU A 56 9.48 1.18 11.42
N THR A 57 9.57 2.36 12.01
CA THR A 57 9.22 3.61 11.33
C THR A 57 10.36 4.61 11.46
N PHE A 58 10.68 5.32 10.39
CA PHE A 58 11.68 6.40 10.43
C PHE A 58 11.11 7.74 10.92
N GLU A 59 9.83 7.77 11.33
CA GLU A 59 9.34 8.84 12.20
C GLU A 59 9.98 8.77 13.60
N ASP A 60 10.38 7.56 14.04
CA ASP A 60 11.20 7.40 15.25
C ASP A 60 12.64 7.81 14.96
N LYS A 61 13.05 8.93 15.57
CA LYS A 61 14.38 9.50 15.39
C LYS A 61 15.50 8.55 15.85
N ASN A 62 15.29 7.77 16.91
CA ASN A 62 16.31 6.85 17.40
C ASN A 62 16.59 5.75 16.37
N VAL A 63 15.56 5.20 15.76
CA VAL A 63 15.66 4.20 14.69
C VAL A 63 16.35 4.81 13.45
N LEU A 64 15.93 6.01 13.05
CA LEU A 64 16.50 6.72 11.90
C LEU A 64 17.98 7.09 12.13
N ASP A 65 18.32 7.58 13.32
CA ASP A 65 19.69 7.96 13.67
C ASP A 65 20.60 6.73 13.68
N LEU A 66 20.16 5.63 14.28
CA LEU A 66 20.93 4.38 14.26
C LEU A 66 21.16 3.87 12.84
N PHE A 67 20.11 3.86 11.99
CA PHE A 67 20.22 3.49 10.58
C PHE A 67 21.21 4.39 9.80
N SER A 68 21.21 5.69 10.11
CA SER A 68 21.99 6.69 9.36
C SER A 68 23.43 6.79 9.80
N GLN A 69 23.71 6.60 11.10
CA GLN A 69 25.02 6.83 11.72
C GLN A 69 25.80 5.55 11.99
N ASN A 70 25.10 4.45 12.32
CA ASN A 70 25.72 3.16 12.65
C ASN A 70 24.94 1.98 12.05
N ILE A 71 25.15 1.77 10.76
CA ILE A 71 24.42 0.72 10.00
C ILE A 71 24.74 -0.70 10.50
N ASP A 72 25.94 -0.92 11.01
CA ASP A 72 26.34 -2.23 11.52
C ASP A 72 25.55 -2.58 12.80
N GLU A 73 25.44 -1.65 13.74
CA GLU A 73 24.62 -1.83 14.93
C GLU A 73 23.14 -1.94 14.59
N PHE A 74 22.65 -1.16 13.62
CA PHE A 74 21.28 -1.31 13.11
C PHE A 74 21.03 -2.74 12.60
N CYS A 75 21.99 -3.30 11.85
CA CYS A 75 21.90 -4.67 11.37
C CYS A 75 21.91 -5.69 12.51
N GLU A 76 22.75 -5.52 13.52
CA GLU A 76 22.79 -6.43 14.68
C GLU A 76 21.48 -6.43 15.45
N VAL A 77 20.93 -5.25 15.70
CA VAL A 77 19.73 -5.09 16.53
C VAL A 77 18.44 -5.47 15.78
N TYR A 78 18.31 -5.06 14.53
CA TYR A 78 17.02 -5.14 13.84
C TYR A 78 17.00 -6.11 12.66
N VAL A 79 18.11 -6.29 11.94
CA VAL A 79 18.09 -7.07 10.70
C VAL A 79 18.41 -8.54 10.94
N LYS A 80 19.53 -8.84 11.59
CA LYS A 80 19.99 -10.22 11.83
C LYS A 80 19.00 -11.11 12.60
N PRO A 81 18.30 -10.61 13.65
CA PRO A 81 17.34 -11.42 14.39
C PRO A 81 16.08 -11.77 13.61
N ASN A 82 15.81 -11.09 12.49
CA ASN A 82 14.55 -11.14 11.78
C ASN A 82 14.68 -11.71 10.36
N GLN A 83 13.65 -12.42 9.92
CA GLN A 83 13.51 -12.87 8.52
C GLN A 83 12.97 -11.76 7.62
N TYR A 84 12.13 -10.88 8.18
CA TYR A 84 11.46 -9.79 7.50
C TYR A 84 11.63 -8.49 8.29
N VAL A 85 12.07 -7.44 7.61
CA VAL A 85 12.22 -6.10 8.21
C VAL A 85 11.38 -5.12 7.40
N PHE A 86 10.41 -4.52 8.06
CA PHE A 86 9.53 -3.50 7.51
C PHE A 86 10.00 -2.14 7.99
N ILE A 87 10.21 -1.20 7.07
CA ILE A 87 10.62 0.17 7.37
C ILE A 87 9.61 1.13 6.75
N ASP A 88 8.76 1.70 7.58
CA ASP A 88 7.78 2.70 7.15
C ASP A 88 8.42 4.09 7.11
N GLU A 89 7.89 4.94 6.23
CA GLU A 89 8.31 6.34 6.03
C GLU A 89 9.81 6.48 5.74
N PHE A 90 10.35 5.56 4.90
CA PHE A 90 11.78 5.52 4.52
C PHE A 90 12.29 6.83 3.93
N HIS A 91 11.42 7.70 3.41
CA HIS A 91 11.80 8.98 2.84
C HIS A 91 12.47 9.94 3.84
N TYR A 92 12.34 9.72 5.16
CA TYR A 92 13.10 10.47 6.16
C TYR A 92 14.62 10.17 6.08
N ALA A 93 15.03 9.02 5.60
CA ALA A 93 16.44 8.69 5.36
C ALA A 93 16.93 9.24 4.02
N LYS A 94 17.10 10.56 3.92
CA LYS A 94 17.46 11.29 2.67
C LYS A 94 18.64 10.70 1.88
N LYS A 95 19.60 10.04 2.53
CA LYS A 95 20.76 9.39 1.92
C LYS A 95 20.75 7.86 2.13
N GLY A 96 19.63 7.28 2.52
CA GLY A 96 19.50 5.88 2.96
C GLY A 96 19.76 4.81 1.89
N GLY A 97 19.90 5.18 0.62
CA GLY A 97 20.11 4.20 -0.45
C GLY A 97 21.42 3.41 -0.35
N LYS A 98 22.47 4.01 0.20
CA LYS A 98 23.76 3.31 0.42
C LYS A 98 23.62 2.29 1.54
N GLN A 99 22.94 2.66 2.63
CA GLN A 99 22.66 1.78 3.77
C GLN A 99 21.75 0.61 3.37
N LEU A 100 20.70 0.86 2.59
CA LEU A 100 19.85 -0.22 2.05
C LEU A 100 20.64 -1.16 1.15
N LYS A 101 21.53 -0.61 0.29
CA LYS A 101 22.42 -1.43 -0.52
C LYS A 101 23.32 -2.30 0.35
N TYR A 102 23.92 -1.71 1.39
CA TYR A 102 24.76 -2.45 2.33
C TYR A 102 23.98 -3.61 3.00
N ILE A 103 22.76 -3.35 3.49
CA ILE A 103 21.92 -4.39 4.06
C ILE A 103 21.63 -5.48 3.03
N PHE A 104 21.26 -5.10 1.80
CA PHE A 104 20.95 -6.06 0.74
C PHE A 104 22.16 -6.95 0.40
N ASP A 105 23.35 -6.37 0.31
CA ASP A 105 24.56 -7.08 -0.09
C ASP A 105 25.15 -7.94 1.07
N THR A 106 24.82 -7.64 2.35
CA THR A 106 25.44 -8.29 3.52
C THR A 106 24.47 -9.13 4.38
N GLN A 107 23.18 -8.87 4.31
CA GLN A 107 22.17 -9.52 5.17
C GLN A 107 21.24 -10.41 4.34
N LYS A 108 20.61 -11.39 5.03
CA LYS A 108 19.67 -12.35 4.40
C LYS A 108 18.19 -11.98 4.62
N ALA A 109 17.92 -11.00 5.48
CA ALA A 109 16.56 -10.60 5.80
C ALA A 109 15.87 -9.98 4.56
N LYS A 110 14.59 -10.28 4.39
CA LYS A 110 13.73 -9.63 3.38
C LYS A 110 13.37 -8.24 3.86
N ILE A 111 13.69 -7.22 3.07
CA ILE A 111 13.43 -5.82 3.40
C ILE A 111 12.21 -5.32 2.62
N LEU A 112 11.28 -4.69 3.31
CA LEU A 112 10.15 -3.97 2.74
C LEU A 112 10.20 -2.52 3.24
N VAL A 113 10.11 -1.57 2.33
CA VAL A 113 10.11 -0.14 2.70
C VAL A 113 8.87 0.57 2.14
N SER A 114 8.39 1.61 2.83
CA SER A 114 7.39 2.51 2.28
C SER A 114 7.86 3.96 2.28
N GLY A 115 7.27 4.76 1.40
CA GLY A 115 7.52 6.20 1.38
C GLY A 115 6.48 7.00 0.62
N SER A 116 6.29 8.25 1.04
CA SER A 116 5.20 9.10 0.57
C SER A 116 5.43 9.75 -0.80
N SER A 117 6.64 9.69 -1.35
CA SER A 117 6.95 10.28 -2.65
C SER A 117 7.80 9.34 -3.50
N ALA A 118 7.27 8.97 -4.67
CA ALA A 118 8.04 8.22 -5.67
C ALA A 118 9.26 9.02 -6.17
N ILE A 119 9.16 10.34 -6.19
CA ILE A 119 10.21 11.23 -6.68
C ILE A 119 11.37 11.29 -5.69
N ASP A 120 11.10 11.49 -4.40
CA ASP A 120 12.16 11.59 -3.38
C ASP A 120 12.85 10.25 -3.11
N LEU A 121 12.10 9.15 -3.13
CA LEU A 121 12.64 7.79 -3.00
C LEU A 121 13.39 7.34 -4.26
N SER A 122 12.90 7.67 -5.46
CA SER A 122 13.44 7.14 -6.71
C SER A 122 14.76 7.78 -7.11
N ILE A 123 14.94 9.08 -6.92
CA ILE A 123 16.12 9.79 -7.48
C ILE A 123 17.36 9.60 -6.61
N GLN A 124 17.25 9.64 -5.29
CA GLN A 124 18.43 9.60 -4.42
C GLN A 124 18.72 8.23 -3.78
N ALA A 125 17.69 7.47 -3.40
CA ALA A 125 17.88 6.18 -2.79
C ALA A 125 18.06 5.07 -3.84
N PHE A 126 17.23 5.07 -4.88
CA PHE A 126 17.20 3.95 -5.83
C PHE A 126 18.33 3.94 -6.84
N LYS A 127 19.05 5.04 -7.06
CA LYS A 127 20.27 5.01 -7.89
C LYS A 127 21.33 4.01 -7.40
N TYR A 128 21.37 3.74 -6.10
CA TYR A 128 22.28 2.75 -5.51
C TYR A 128 21.69 1.33 -5.51
N LEU A 129 20.41 1.17 -5.85
CA LEU A 129 19.63 -0.07 -5.74
C LEU A 129 19.23 -0.64 -7.10
N VAL A 130 19.87 -0.20 -8.19
CA VAL A 130 19.60 -0.75 -9.53
C VAL A 130 19.78 -2.27 -9.51
N GLY A 131 18.73 -3.00 -9.93
CA GLY A 131 18.69 -4.47 -9.91
C GLY A 131 18.50 -5.10 -8.51
N ARG A 132 18.25 -4.28 -7.46
CA ARG A 132 18.10 -4.73 -6.07
C ARG A 132 16.74 -4.39 -5.45
N VAL A 133 15.89 -3.67 -6.16
CA VAL A 133 14.60 -3.20 -5.63
C VAL A 133 13.49 -3.38 -6.65
N PHE A 134 12.34 -3.88 -6.19
CA PHE A 134 11.08 -3.79 -6.91
C PHE A 134 10.25 -2.67 -6.33
N VAL A 135 9.77 -1.78 -7.19
CA VAL A 135 8.98 -0.62 -6.80
C VAL A 135 7.51 -0.85 -7.16
N PHE A 136 6.66 -0.76 -6.17
CA PHE A 136 5.21 -0.90 -6.30
C PHE A 136 4.53 0.44 -6.02
N SER A 137 3.85 1.00 -7.02
CA SER A 137 3.13 2.26 -6.88
C SER A 137 1.71 2.01 -6.37
N LEU A 138 1.47 2.36 -5.11
CA LEU A 138 0.16 2.26 -4.47
C LEU A 138 -0.57 3.61 -4.62
N PHE A 139 -1.76 3.57 -5.21
CA PHE A 139 -2.65 4.72 -5.32
C PHE A 139 -3.84 4.57 -4.35
N GLN A 140 -4.76 5.52 -4.39
CA GLN A 140 -6.06 5.39 -3.75
C GLN A 140 -6.76 4.10 -4.24
N LEU A 141 -7.81 3.68 -3.55
CA LEU A 141 -8.62 2.53 -3.98
C LEU A 141 -9.11 2.76 -5.41
N ASP A 142 -8.97 1.77 -6.26
CA ASP A 142 -9.71 1.77 -7.50
C ASP A 142 -11.19 1.41 -7.24
N PHE A 143 -12.03 1.53 -8.28
CA PHE A 143 -13.46 1.30 -8.10
C PHE A 143 -13.80 -0.15 -7.70
N GLU A 144 -13.01 -1.12 -8.17
CA GLU A 144 -13.21 -2.53 -7.81
C GLU A 144 -12.81 -2.82 -6.36
N GLU A 145 -11.69 -2.24 -5.89
CA GLU A 145 -11.28 -2.31 -4.48
C GLU A 145 -12.33 -1.66 -3.56
N PHE A 146 -12.85 -0.50 -3.99
CA PHE A 146 -13.94 0.19 -3.29
C PHE A 146 -15.20 -0.65 -3.25
N LEU A 147 -15.65 -1.22 -4.37
CA LEU A 147 -16.81 -2.09 -4.43
C LEU A 147 -16.64 -3.34 -3.58
N GLY A 148 -15.48 -3.99 -3.66
CA GLY A 148 -15.19 -5.20 -2.88
C GLY A 148 -15.27 -4.97 -1.37
N PHE A 149 -14.94 -3.76 -0.93
CA PHE A 149 -15.12 -3.36 0.46
C PHE A 149 -16.59 -3.04 0.82
N LYS A 150 -17.31 -2.36 -0.08
CA LYS A 150 -18.70 -1.94 0.17
C LYS A 150 -19.69 -3.09 0.04
N ASP A 151 -19.54 -3.92 -1.00
CA ASP A 151 -20.49 -4.95 -1.34
C ASP A 151 -19.87 -5.98 -2.30
N ALA A 152 -19.51 -7.15 -1.79
CA ALA A 152 -18.87 -8.19 -2.57
C ALA A 152 -19.78 -8.77 -3.68
N ASP A 153 -21.11 -8.79 -3.47
CA ASP A 153 -22.06 -9.30 -4.45
C ASP A 153 -22.18 -8.32 -5.63
N ILE A 154 -22.19 -7.02 -5.35
CA ILE A 154 -22.17 -5.97 -6.37
C ILE A 154 -20.84 -5.98 -7.13
N LEU A 155 -19.71 -6.22 -6.47
CA LEU A 155 -18.44 -6.41 -7.17
C LEU A 155 -18.51 -7.62 -8.12
N GLY A 156 -19.01 -8.76 -7.65
CA GLY A 156 -19.20 -9.96 -8.49
C GLY A 156 -20.09 -9.68 -9.70
N PHE A 157 -21.20 -8.98 -9.50
CA PHE A 157 -22.08 -8.53 -10.57
C PHE A 157 -21.35 -7.60 -11.56
N TYR A 158 -20.61 -6.60 -11.07
CA TYR A 158 -19.84 -5.65 -11.88
C TYR A 158 -18.82 -6.39 -12.76
N LEU A 159 -17.98 -7.24 -12.16
CA LEU A 159 -16.94 -7.99 -12.87
C LEU A 159 -17.52 -8.92 -13.96
N LYS A 160 -18.64 -9.58 -13.67
CA LYS A 160 -19.30 -10.48 -14.63
C LYS A 160 -19.87 -9.76 -15.86
N ASN A 161 -20.23 -8.48 -15.71
CA ASN A 161 -20.88 -7.69 -16.75
C ASN A 161 -19.95 -6.65 -17.39
N GLN A 162 -18.64 -6.71 -17.10
CA GLN A 162 -17.66 -5.88 -17.80
C GLN A 162 -17.59 -6.23 -19.28
N VAL A 163 -17.61 -5.19 -20.13
CA VAL A 163 -17.44 -5.33 -21.58
C VAL A 163 -15.99 -5.03 -21.93
N ASP A 164 -15.31 -6.00 -22.52
CA ASP A 164 -13.97 -5.79 -23.09
C ASP A 164 -14.10 -5.04 -24.43
N LEU A 165 -13.91 -3.74 -24.38
CA LEU A 165 -13.99 -2.87 -25.54
C LEU A 165 -12.85 -3.10 -26.56
N THR A 166 -11.83 -3.88 -26.23
CA THR A 166 -10.73 -4.23 -27.16
C THR A 166 -11.11 -5.36 -28.10
N LYS A 167 -12.20 -6.08 -27.79
CA LYS A 167 -12.71 -7.18 -28.61
C LYS A 167 -13.98 -6.76 -29.33
N PRO A 168 -14.07 -6.87 -30.67
CA PRO A 168 -15.29 -6.57 -31.40
C PRO A 168 -16.35 -7.65 -31.11
N LYS A 169 -16.99 -7.58 -29.96
CA LYS A 169 -18.21 -8.34 -29.66
C LYS A 169 -19.41 -7.43 -29.84
N LYS A 170 -20.49 -7.99 -30.45
CA LYS A 170 -21.80 -7.36 -30.36
C LYS A 170 -22.09 -7.09 -28.88
N ILE A 171 -22.30 -5.82 -28.55
CA ILE A 171 -22.80 -5.45 -27.24
C ILE A 171 -24.22 -5.98 -27.15
N GLU A 172 -24.38 -7.19 -26.64
CA GLU A 172 -25.68 -7.71 -26.30
C GLU A 172 -26.19 -6.90 -25.11
N THR A 173 -27.36 -6.32 -25.25
CA THR A 173 -28.05 -5.65 -24.14
C THR A 173 -28.40 -6.71 -23.09
N VAL A 174 -27.55 -6.86 -22.09
CA VAL A 174 -27.83 -7.71 -20.92
C VAL A 174 -29.00 -7.05 -20.19
N LYS A 175 -30.13 -7.76 -20.06
CA LYS A 175 -31.22 -7.34 -19.16
C LYS A 175 -30.71 -7.45 -17.72
N LEU A 176 -30.18 -6.35 -17.22
CA LEU A 176 -29.70 -6.25 -15.83
C LEU A 176 -30.91 -6.11 -14.90
N SER A 177 -30.81 -6.72 -13.71
CA SER A 177 -31.77 -6.46 -12.63
C SER A 177 -31.73 -4.95 -12.29
N ASN A 178 -32.88 -4.29 -12.32
CA ASN A 178 -32.98 -2.86 -12.00
C ASN A 178 -32.38 -2.54 -10.64
N THR A 179 -32.63 -3.38 -9.63
CA THR A 179 -32.13 -3.20 -8.25
C THR A 179 -30.60 -3.21 -8.18
N LEU A 180 -29.94 -4.22 -8.81
CA LEU A 180 -28.47 -4.30 -8.82
C LEU A 180 -27.83 -3.14 -9.58
N THR A 181 -28.46 -2.73 -10.67
CA THR A 181 -27.99 -1.58 -11.46
C THR A 181 -28.11 -0.27 -10.69
N GLU A 182 -29.19 -0.07 -9.96
CA GLU A 182 -29.39 1.12 -9.13
C GLU A 182 -28.41 1.14 -7.95
N THR A 183 -28.16 0.00 -7.31
CA THR A 183 -27.19 -0.12 -6.23
C THR A 183 -25.77 0.17 -6.73
N LEU A 184 -25.39 -0.40 -7.87
CA LEU A 184 -24.10 -0.12 -8.50
C LEU A 184 -23.95 1.37 -8.85
N ARG A 185 -25.02 1.99 -9.37
CA ARG A 185 -25.03 3.44 -9.68
C ARG A 185 -24.82 4.29 -8.45
N LYS A 186 -25.44 3.95 -7.31
CA LYS A 186 -25.23 4.66 -6.03
C LYS A 186 -23.78 4.57 -5.57
N TYR A 187 -23.15 3.38 -5.61
CA TYR A 187 -21.75 3.22 -5.26
C TYR A 187 -20.82 3.96 -6.21
N TYR A 188 -21.13 3.95 -7.50
CA TYR A 188 -20.36 4.68 -8.50
C TYR A 188 -20.43 6.20 -8.29
N GLN A 189 -21.62 6.73 -7.98
CA GLN A 189 -21.80 8.15 -7.64
C GLN A 189 -21.03 8.51 -6.34
N ASP A 190 -21.10 7.66 -5.31
CA ASP A 190 -20.34 7.87 -4.07
C ASP A 190 -18.83 7.92 -4.33
N TYR A 191 -18.32 6.98 -5.14
CA TYR A 191 -16.94 6.94 -5.54
C TYR A 191 -16.51 8.16 -6.37
N LEU A 192 -17.33 8.62 -7.31
CA LEU A 192 -17.05 9.81 -8.12
C LEU A 192 -17.00 11.09 -7.28
N VAL A 193 -17.90 11.21 -6.29
CA VAL A 193 -18.01 12.41 -5.45
C VAL A 193 -16.90 12.47 -4.39
N TYR A 194 -16.59 11.34 -3.73
CA TYR A 194 -15.70 11.29 -2.57
C TYR A 194 -14.33 10.68 -2.86
N GLY A 195 -14.16 10.02 -3.99
CA GLY A 195 -12.92 9.38 -4.42
C GLY A 195 -12.60 8.08 -3.68
N GLY A 196 -11.40 7.57 -3.96
CA GLY A 196 -10.93 6.27 -3.46
C GLY A 196 -10.02 6.35 -2.23
N TYR A 197 -10.01 7.42 -1.45
CA TYR A 197 -9.22 7.46 -0.21
C TYR A 197 -9.75 6.43 0.80
N PRO A 198 -8.90 5.50 1.32
CA PRO A 198 -9.37 4.44 2.22
C PRO A 198 -10.13 4.97 3.43
N ARG A 199 -9.63 6.04 4.08
CA ARG A 199 -10.30 6.64 5.24
C ARG A 199 -11.67 7.21 4.90
N VAL A 200 -11.84 7.76 3.70
CA VAL A 200 -13.14 8.27 3.22
C VAL A 200 -14.09 7.11 2.89
N ALA A 201 -13.56 6.03 2.30
CA ALA A 201 -14.35 4.84 2.01
C ALA A 201 -14.86 4.14 3.30
N LEU A 202 -14.10 4.21 4.39
CA LEU A 202 -14.49 3.66 5.71
C LEU A 202 -15.57 4.49 6.40
N ALA A 203 -15.64 5.79 6.13
CA ALA A 203 -16.66 6.67 6.71
C ALA A 203 -18.05 6.37 6.14
N SER A 204 -19.05 6.34 7.02
CA SER A 204 -20.44 6.03 6.66
C SER A 204 -21.22 7.30 6.32
N GLU A 205 -21.01 8.37 7.10
CA GLU A 205 -21.78 9.60 6.98
C GLU A 205 -21.16 10.59 5.99
N LYS A 206 -22.02 11.32 5.26
CA LYS A 206 -21.56 12.29 4.25
C LYS A 206 -20.76 13.43 4.86
N GLU A 207 -21.18 13.91 6.00
CA GLU A 207 -20.52 14.98 6.76
C GLU A 207 -19.11 14.54 7.17
N GLU A 208 -18.95 13.32 7.65
CA GLU A 208 -17.64 12.76 8.02
C GLU A 208 -16.71 12.70 6.81
N LYS A 209 -17.18 12.18 5.66
CA LYS A 209 -16.42 12.11 4.41
C LYS A 209 -15.92 13.50 3.99
N GLN A 210 -16.79 14.52 4.08
CA GLN A 210 -16.44 15.91 3.74
C GLN A 210 -15.37 16.48 4.67
N VAL A 211 -15.48 16.22 5.97
CA VAL A 211 -14.47 16.67 6.96
C VAL A 211 -13.12 16.03 6.69
N ILE A 212 -13.09 14.73 6.42
CA ILE A 212 -11.87 14.00 6.08
C ILE A 212 -11.22 14.60 4.82
N LEU A 213 -11.99 14.81 3.75
CA LEU A 213 -11.47 15.37 2.50
C LEU A 213 -10.94 16.80 2.68
N LYS A 214 -11.63 17.66 3.44
CA LYS A 214 -11.15 19.01 3.76
C LYS A 214 -9.80 18.97 4.50
N THR A 215 -9.64 18.03 5.44
CA THR A 215 -8.38 17.85 6.17
C THR A 215 -7.25 17.44 5.24
N PHE A 216 -7.52 16.61 4.22
CA PHE A 216 -6.51 16.19 3.25
C PHE A 216 -6.03 17.35 2.37
N ILE A 217 -6.96 18.20 1.90
CA ILE A 217 -6.60 19.36 1.09
C ILE A 217 -5.66 20.30 1.88
N ILE A 218 -5.97 20.58 3.16
CA ILE A 218 -5.14 21.43 4.01
C ILE A 218 -3.73 20.83 4.24
N SER A 219 -3.61 19.52 4.26
CA SER A 219 -2.31 18.86 4.50
C SER A 219 -1.41 18.77 3.25
N ILE A 220 -1.88 19.18 2.07
CA ILE A 220 -1.12 19.21 0.82
C ILE A 220 -0.44 20.56 0.60
N PHE A 221 -1.00 21.63 1.17
CA PHE A 221 -0.46 23.00 1.17
C PHE A 221 0.25 23.33 2.49
#